data_8ba9f6d70266c12687e1bf29d87eb589
#
_entry.id   8ba9f6d70266c12687e1bf29d87eb589
#
_cell.length_a   1.000
_cell.length_b   1.000
_cell.length_c   1.000
_cell.angle_alpha   90.00
_cell.angle_beta   90.00
_cell.angle_gamma   90.00
#
_symmetry.space_group_name_H-M   'P 1'
#
loop_
_entity.id
_entity.type
_entity.pdbx_description
1 polymer ?
#
loop_
_entity_poly.entity_id
_entity_poly.type
_entity_poly.pdbx_seq_one_letter_code
_entity_poly.pdbx_strand_id
1 'polypeptide(L)'
;MAKLVRKVIPEYPPLAKSARISGLVRLIGTIGKDGAIRNLQLVSGHPMLARAALEAVRQWVYKPTLLNGMPVEVIAPIEVNFTLSQ
;
A
#
# COMPACT_ATOMS: atom_id res chain seq x y z
N MET A 1 -6.65 -14.64 -4.34
CA MET A 1 -6.28 -13.25 -4.06
C MET A 1 -5.89 -13.10 -2.60
N ALA A 2 -4.86 -12.35 -2.34
CA ALA A 2 -4.38 -12.17 -0.98
C ALA A 2 -5.36 -11.32 -0.16
N LYS A 3 -5.60 -11.73 1.07
CA LYS A 3 -6.53 -11.05 1.96
C LYS A 3 -5.75 -10.18 2.95
N LEU A 4 -6.13 -8.91 3.04
CA LEU A 4 -5.49 -7.96 3.94
C LEU A 4 -5.92 -8.25 5.39
N VAL A 5 -4.95 -8.50 6.26
CA VAL A 5 -5.19 -8.80 7.67
C VAL A 5 -5.01 -7.54 8.52
N ARG A 6 -3.97 -6.77 8.24
CA ARG A 6 -3.71 -5.54 8.96
C ARG A 6 -3.49 -4.41 7.98
N LYS A 7 -4.28 -3.36 8.11
CA LYS A 7 -4.18 -2.18 7.27
C LYS A 7 -3.82 -0.98 8.14
N VAL A 8 -2.81 -0.24 7.72
CA VAL A 8 -2.43 1.02 8.37
C VAL A 8 -2.89 2.14 7.45
N ILE A 9 -3.69 3.06 7.99
CA ILE A 9 -4.17 4.20 7.22
C ILE A 9 -3.03 5.20 7.08
N PRO A 10 -2.72 5.64 5.84
CA PRO A 10 -1.66 6.61 5.65
C PRO A 10 -2.02 7.96 6.25
N GLU A 11 -1.02 8.62 6.81
CA GLU A 11 -1.20 9.96 7.31
C GLU A 11 -1.21 10.93 6.12
N TYR A 12 -2.22 11.80 6.08
CA TYR A 12 -2.30 12.78 5.00
C TYR A 12 -1.22 13.83 5.23
N PRO A 13 -0.26 14.00 4.30
CA PRO A 13 0.82 14.97 4.50
C PRO A 13 0.27 16.39 4.67
N PRO A 14 0.71 17.12 5.70
CA PRO A 14 0.17 18.48 5.93
C PRO A 14 0.33 19.41 4.74
N LEU A 15 1.45 19.36 4.04
CA LEU A 15 1.65 20.22 2.87
C LEU A 15 0.71 19.87 1.73
N ALA A 16 0.47 18.56 1.53
CA ALA A 16 -0.47 18.14 0.51
C ALA A 16 -1.89 18.55 0.88
N LYS A 17 -2.23 18.46 2.15
CA LYS A 17 -3.54 18.87 2.63
C LYS A 17 -3.75 20.38 2.44
N SER A 18 -2.75 21.19 2.80
CA SER A 18 -2.81 22.63 2.61
C SER A 18 -2.93 23.02 1.14
N ALA A 19 -2.24 22.31 0.27
CA ALA A 19 -2.29 22.56 -1.17
C ALA A 19 -3.49 21.89 -1.84
N ARG A 20 -4.33 21.20 -1.06
CA ARG A 20 -5.52 20.48 -1.54
C ARG A 20 -5.18 19.46 -2.62
N ILE A 21 -4.07 18.78 -2.43
CA ILE A 21 -3.62 17.73 -3.34
C ILE A 21 -4.25 16.41 -2.89
N SER A 22 -4.96 15.76 -3.80
CA SER A 22 -5.59 14.47 -3.56
C SER A 22 -5.35 13.57 -4.76
N GLY A 23 -5.71 12.32 -4.65
CA GLY A 23 -5.62 11.41 -5.78
C GLY A 23 -5.19 10.02 -5.39
N LEU A 24 -4.96 9.22 -6.41
CA LEU A 24 -4.65 7.81 -6.27
C LEU A 24 -3.15 7.60 -6.37
N VAL A 25 -2.61 6.84 -5.43
CA VAL A 25 -1.21 6.40 -5.46
C VAL A 25 -1.22 4.90 -5.77
N ARG A 26 -0.50 4.51 -6.81
CA ARG A 26 -0.40 3.11 -7.22
C ARG A 26 0.97 2.58 -6.90
N LEU A 27 0.97 1.42 -6.26
CA LEU A 27 2.17 0.75 -5.82
C LEU A 27 2.15 -0.69 -6.32
N ILE A 28 3.32 -1.30 -6.34
CA ILE A 28 3.41 -2.73 -6.58
C ILE A 28 4.36 -3.30 -5.53
N GLY A 29 4.01 -4.43 -4.98
CA GLY A 29 4.85 -5.06 -3.96
C GLY A 29 4.76 -6.56 -4.01
N THR A 30 5.71 -7.21 -3.36
CA THR A 30 5.72 -8.66 -3.19
C THR A 30 5.18 -8.98 -1.82
N ILE A 31 4.12 -9.77 -1.76
CA ILE A 31 3.60 -10.28 -0.49
C ILE A 31 4.36 -11.56 -0.19
N GLY A 32 5.13 -11.55 0.88
CA GLY A 32 5.95 -12.67 1.26
C GLY A 32 5.14 -13.85 1.79
N LYS A 33 5.82 -14.96 2.02
CA LYS A 33 5.20 -16.17 2.56
C LYS A 33 4.61 -15.93 3.93
N ASP A 34 5.10 -14.94 4.65
CA ASP A 34 4.62 -14.56 5.98
C ASP A 34 3.53 -13.49 5.93
N GLY A 35 3.15 -13.03 4.74
CA GLY A 35 2.16 -11.98 4.57
C GLY A 35 2.71 -10.57 4.62
N ALA A 36 3.98 -10.40 4.94
CA ALA A 36 4.60 -9.07 4.96
C ALA A 36 4.90 -8.60 3.54
N ILE A 37 4.90 -7.29 3.35
CA ILE A 37 5.17 -6.72 2.03
C ILE A 37 6.67 -6.47 1.88
N ARG A 38 7.20 -6.88 0.73
CA ARG A 38 8.60 -6.70 0.38
C ARG A 38 8.69 -6.04 -0.99
N ASN A 39 9.84 -5.43 -1.28
CA ASN A 39 10.13 -4.84 -2.59
C ASN A 39 9.03 -3.91 -3.06
N LEU A 40 8.54 -3.07 -2.16
CA LEU A 40 7.47 -2.14 -2.46
C LEU A 40 7.99 -1.00 -3.34
N GLN A 41 7.31 -0.78 -4.46
CA GLN A 41 7.72 0.23 -5.43
C GLN A 41 6.54 1.11 -5.82
N LEU A 42 6.84 2.38 -6.08
CA LEU A 42 5.85 3.33 -6.56
C LEU A 42 5.69 3.15 -8.07
N VAL A 43 4.44 3.00 -8.52
CA VAL A 43 4.12 2.94 -9.94
C VAL A 43 3.69 4.31 -10.43
N SER A 44 2.79 4.97 -9.72
CA SER A 44 2.32 6.31 -10.09
C SER A 44 1.67 6.97 -8.88
N GLY A 45 1.60 8.31 -8.94
CA GLY A 45 0.98 9.09 -7.89
C GLY A 45 1.72 10.39 -7.67
N HIS A 46 1.03 11.34 -7.03
CA HIS A 46 1.62 12.63 -6.75
C HIS A 46 2.79 12.49 -5.76
N PRO A 47 3.94 13.12 -6.03
CA PRO A 47 5.11 12.98 -5.15
C PRO A 47 4.83 13.31 -3.68
N MET A 48 3.97 14.30 -3.42
CA MET A 48 3.66 14.67 -2.05
C MET A 48 2.83 13.63 -1.30
N LEU A 49 2.18 12.72 -2.02
CA LEU A 49 1.37 11.66 -1.43
C LEU A 49 2.11 10.33 -1.40
N ALA A 50 3.05 10.15 -2.32
CA ALA A 50 3.70 8.86 -2.53
C ALA A 50 4.41 8.35 -1.28
N ARG A 51 5.14 9.23 -0.59
CA ARG A 51 5.89 8.84 0.59
C ARG A 51 4.98 8.34 1.71
N ALA A 52 3.88 9.04 1.94
CA ALA A 52 2.93 8.63 2.97
C ALA A 52 2.30 7.29 2.62
N ALA A 53 2.00 7.07 1.34
CA ALA A 53 1.46 5.79 0.90
C ALA A 53 2.45 4.66 1.12
N LEU A 54 3.72 4.87 0.74
CA LEU A 54 4.76 3.87 0.93
C LEU A 54 4.95 3.52 2.40
N GLU A 55 5.00 4.53 3.27
CA GLU A 55 5.21 4.30 4.69
C GLU A 55 4.05 3.52 5.31
N ALA A 56 2.83 3.82 4.91
CA ALA A 56 1.67 3.11 5.45
C ALA A 56 1.63 1.66 4.95
N VAL A 57 1.82 1.47 3.65
CA VAL A 57 1.68 0.15 3.04
C VAL A 57 2.78 -0.81 3.50
N ARG A 58 3.96 -0.30 3.81
CA ARG A 58 5.03 -1.14 4.36
C ARG A 58 4.62 -1.86 5.63
N GLN A 59 3.66 -1.32 6.35
CA GLN A 59 3.19 -1.88 7.62
C GLN A 59 1.97 -2.78 7.44
N TRP A 60 1.45 -2.89 6.22
CA TRP A 60 0.31 -3.75 5.96
C TRP A 60 0.73 -5.20 6.04
N VAL A 61 -0.18 -6.04 6.53
CA VAL A 61 0.04 -7.48 6.62
C VAL A 61 -1.11 -8.18 5.93
N TYR A 62 -0.77 -9.09 5.04
CA TYR A 62 -1.74 -9.90 4.34
C TYR A 62 -1.74 -11.31 4.90
N LYS A 63 -2.87 -12.00 4.73
CA LYS A 63 -2.92 -13.43 4.99
C LYS A 63 -2.07 -14.12 3.92
N PRO A 64 -1.16 -15.03 4.29
CA PRO A 64 -0.34 -15.72 3.30
C PRO A 64 -1.19 -16.41 2.24
N THR A 65 -0.75 -16.31 0.99
CA THR A 65 -1.39 -17.01 -0.11
C THR A 65 -0.88 -18.44 -0.15
N LEU A 66 -1.80 -19.38 -0.24
CA LEU A 66 -1.45 -20.79 -0.27
C LEU A 66 -1.62 -21.36 -1.68
N LEU A 67 -0.65 -22.14 -2.11
CA LEU A 67 -0.73 -22.92 -3.33
C LEU A 67 -0.51 -24.36 -2.93
N ASN A 68 -1.54 -25.21 -3.11
CA ASN A 68 -1.51 -26.61 -2.68
C ASN A 68 -1.13 -26.73 -1.20
N GLY A 69 -1.68 -25.82 -0.37
CA GLY A 69 -1.44 -25.84 1.06
C GLY A 69 -0.12 -25.22 1.51
N MET A 70 0.69 -24.73 0.58
CA MET A 70 2.01 -24.18 0.90
C MET A 70 2.02 -22.67 0.68
N PRO A 71 2.56 -21.88 1.63
CA PRO A 71 2.67 -20.43 1.42
C PRO A 71 3.58 -20.10 0.23
N VAL A 72 3.14 -19.16 -0.58
CA VAL A 72 3.92 -18.69 -1.74
C VAL A 72 3.96 -17.16 -1.74
N GLU A 73 5.00 -16.62 -2.36
CA GLU A 73 5.07 -15.19 -2.60
C GLU A 73 4.20 -14.82 -3.79
N VAL A 74 3.56 -13.65 -3.71
CA VAL A 74 2.76 -13.14 -4.82
C VAL A 74 3.09 -11.67 -5.03
N ILE A 75 3.03 -11.24 -6.28
CA ILE A 75 3.19 -9.84 -6.64
C ILE A 75 1.80 -9.23 -6.69
N ALA A 76 1.61 -8.12 -5.99
CA ALA A 76 0.30 -7.51 -5.86
C ALA A 76 0.33 -6.03 -6.21
N PRO A 77 -0.60 -5.56 -7.04
CA PRO A 77 -0.82 -4.13 -7.21
C PRO A 77 -1.60 -3.62 -5.99
N ILE A 78 -1.22 -2.44 -5.52
CA ILE A 78 -1.83 -1.84 -4.34
C ILE A 78 -2.19 -0.41 -4.69
N GLU A 79 -3.41 0.00 -4.34
CA GLU A 79 -3.86 1.35 -4.59
C GLU A 79 -4.23 2.01 -3.27
N VAL A 80 -3.76 3.24 -3.09
CA VAL A 80 -4.08 4.05 -1.93
C VAL A 80 -4.70 5.34 -2.41
N ASN A 81 -5.92 5.59 -2.01
CA ASN A 81 -6.64 6.77 -2.44
C ASN A 81 -6.63 7.84 -1.34
N PHE A 82 -6.10 9.00 -1.67
CA PHE A 82 -6.07 10.14 -0.77
C PHE A 82 -7.20 11.09 -1.15
N THR A 83 -8.18 11.23 -0.26
CA THR A 83 -9.29 12.14 -0.50
C THR A 83 -9.34 13.18 0.60
N LEU A 84 -9.66 14.41 0.19
CA LEU A 84 -9.83 15.49 1.14
C LEU A 84 -11.28 15.49 1.61
N SER A 85 -11.47 15.37 2.92
CA SER A 85 -12.80 15.46 3.50
C SER A 85 -13.10 16.91 3.87
N GLN A 86 -14.38 17.21 3.86
CA GLN A 86 -14.85 18.56 4.19
C GLN A 86 -14.73 18.86 5.68
#